data_97eea7a6b560430294345c50af598937
#
_entry.id   97eea7a6b560430294345c50af598937
#
_cell.length_a   1.000
_cell.length_b   1.000
_cell.length_c   1.000
_cell.angle_alpha   90.00
_cell.angle_beta   90.00
_cell.angle_gamma   90.00
#
_symmetry.space_group_name_H-M   'P 1'
#
loop_
_entity.id
_entity.type
_entity.pdbx_description
1 polymer ?
#
loop_
_entity_poly.entity_id
_entity_poly.type
_entity_poly.pdbx_seq_one_letter_code
_entity_poly.pdbx_strand_id
1 'polypeptide(L)'
;MKKTLSTILFSTALLLISSCSSYFIEPSKSGICFEKSTYSISLGSLPYATTDSVVSVIIETIGELHMEERYYKLQIIDTATTAIANLHYDPLILSRTIKPNATHDTLKIKINRRSLDDHSTYTLTLGIDPSSPLQPEIMEHKIAKILFNNRLDIPSWWTSVAYWLGEYNIKKYQKFIEYYGNPVRKEQFEDRKYEYLRIFKRVKEYFDIHPEEGVIFPNVTWEV
;
A
#
# COMPACT_ATOMS: atom_id res chain seq x y z
N MET A 1 -68.93 -35.26 71.92
CA MET A 1 -68.64 -33.97 71.28
C MET A 1 -67.20 -33.55 71.57
N LYS A 2 -66.27 -33.62 70.68
CA LYS A 2 -65.08 -32.73 70.50
C LYS A 2 -64.31 -33.24 69.28
N LYS A 3 -64.30 -32.41 68.27
CA LYS A 3 -63.59 -32.59 66.97
C LYS A 3 -62.10 -32.31 67.19
N THR A 4 -61.25 -33.26 66.88
CA THR A 4 -59.80 -33.03 66.78
C THR A 4 -59.44 -32.75 65.32
N LEU A 5 -58.90 -31.57 65.10
CA LEU A 5 -58.45 -31.10 63.80
C LEU A 5 -57.01 -31.60 63.55
N SER A 6 -56.85 -32.49 62.56
CA SER A 6 -55.53 -32.96 62.13
C SER A 6 -54.92 -32.06 61.14
N THR A 7 -53.82 -31.38 61.50
CA THR A 7 -53.05 -30.51 60.69
C THR A 7 -52.03 -31.32 59.85
N ILE A 8 -52.28 -31.39 58.54
CA ILE A 8 -51.36 -31.97 57.57
C ILE A 8 -50.31 -30.96 57.21
N LEU A 9 -49.08 -31.22 57.61
CA LEU A 9 -47.93 -30.34 57.19
C LEU A 9 -47.47 -30.79 55.79
N PHE A 10 -47.71 -29.93 54.78
CA PHE A 10 -47.22 -30.13 53.41
C PHE A 10 -45.83 -29.55 53.32
N SER A 11 -44.84 -30.44 53.34
CA SER A 11 -43.43 -30.05 53.09
C SER A 11 -43.18 -29.91 51.60
N THR A 12 -43.16 -28.73 51.10
CA THR A 12 -42.75 -28.39 49.72
C THR A 12 -41.21 -28.39 49.65
N ALA A 13 -40.63 -29.49 49.14
CA ALA A 13 -39.23 -29.55 48.76
C ALA A 13 -39.01 -28.71 47.49
N LEU A 14 -38.41 -27.53 47.65
CA LEU A 14 -37.97 -26.68 46.56
C LEU A 14 -36.70 -27.27 45.90
N LEU A 15 -36.87 -27.98 44.79
CA LEU A 15 -35.77 -28.45 43.95
C LEU A 15 -35.14 -27.22 43.24
N LEU A 16 -34.03 -26.75 43.75
CA LEU A 16 -33.15 -25.80 43.02
C LEU A 16 -32.48 -26.56 41.88
N ILE A 17 -33.05 -26.45 40.69
CA ILE A 17 -32.41 -26.87 39.46
C ILE A 17 -31.33 -25.81 39.17
N SER A 18 -30.10 -26.11 39.57
CA SER A 18 -28.91 -25.36 39.14
C SER A 18 -28.74 -25.57 37.64
N SER A 19 -29.33 -24.68 36.83
CA SER A 19 -29.06 -24.62 35.42
C SER A 19 -27.62 -24.14 35.25
N CYS A 20 -26.68 -25.08 35.14
CA CYS A 20 -25.34 -24.80 34.62
C CYS A 20 -25.51 -24.54 33.13
N SER A 21 -25.78 -23.27 32.74
CA SER A 21 -25.63 -22.85 31.36
C SER A 21 -24.15 -22.94 31.05
N SER A 22 -23.75 -24.06 30.43
CA SER A 22 -22.48 -24.15 29.74
C SER A 22 -22.51 -22.99 28.69
N TYR A 23 -21.79 -21.92 28.95
CA TYR A 23 -21.45 -20.91 27.94
C TYR A 23 -20.63 -21.72 26.91
N PHE A 24 -21.28 -22.08 25.82
CA PHE A 24 -20.60 -22.46 24.60
C PHE A 24 -19.97 -21.15 24.11
N ILE A 25 -18.70 -20.97 24.42
CA ILE A 25 -17.84 -20.04 23.70
C ILE A 25 -17.74 -20.63 22.31
N GLU A 26 -18.51 -20.10 21.35
CA GLU A 26 -18.28 -20.45 19.95
C GLU A 26 -16.79 -20.21 19.68
N PRO A 27 -16.08 -21.21 19.11
CA PRO A 27 -14.67 -21.01 18.77
C PRO A 27 -14.59 -19.78 17.87
N SER A 28 -13.78 -18.81 18.26
CA SER A 28 -13.60 -17.60 17.50
C SER A 28 -13.22 -18.00 16.07
N LYS A 29 -14.03 -17.58 15.10
CA LYS A 29 -13.76 -17.88 13.69
C LYS A 29 -12.38 -17.40 13.35
N SER A 30 -11.53 -18.30 12.89
CA SER A 30 -10.20 -17.98 12.44
C SER A 30 -10.24 -17.57 10.98
N GLY A 31 -9.78 -16.39 10.68
CA GLY A 31 -9.79 -15.85 9.33
C GLY A 31 -8.63 -14.93 9.04
N ILE A 32 -8.69 -14.24 7.90
CA ILE A 32 -7.70 -13.26 7.47
C ILE A 32 -8.39 -11.99 6.95
N CYS A 33 -7.67 -10.89 6.95
CA CYS A 33 -8.06 -9.66 6.28
C CYS A 33 -6.83 -8.89 5.82
N PHE A 34 -7.00 -7.92 4.91
CA PHE A 34 -5.96 -6.95 4.65
C PHE A 34 -5.92 -5.92 5.78
N GLU A 35 -4.72 -5.50 6.22
CA GLU A 35 -4.56 -4.41 7.20
C GLU A 35 -5.26 -3.13 6.73
N LYS A 36 -5.16 -2.84 5.44
CA LYS A 36 -5.76 -1.66 4.80
C LYS A 36 -6.46 -2.04 3.50
N SER A 37 -7.58 -1.39 3.23
CA SER A 37 -8.29 -1.51 1.95
C SER A 37 -7.60 -0.73 0.81
N THR A 38 -6.68 0.19 1.12
CA THR A 38 -5.97 0.99 0.11
C THR A 38 -4.54 1.28 0.53
N TYR A 39 -3.61 1.04 -0.39
CA TYR A 39 -2.20 1.41 -0.34
C TYR A 39 -1.93 2.37 -1.48
N SER A 40 -1.18 3.45 -1.24
CA SER A 40 -0.85 4.43 -2.27
C SER A 40 0.63 4.79 -2.23
N ILE A 41 1.27 4.81 -3.40
CA ILE A 41 2.66 5.23 -3.56
C ILE A 41 2.81 6.06 -4.84
N SER A 42 3.51 7.20 -4.72
CA SER A 42 3.98 7.98 -5.86
C SER A 42 5.49 7.83 -5.99
N LEU A 43 5.94 7.41 -7.18
CA LEU A 43 7.35 7.22 -7.47
C LEU A 43 7.96 8.46 -8.18
N GLY A 44 7.12 9.44 -8.56
CA GLY A 44 7.56 10.61 -9.33
C GLY A 44 8.65 11.44 -8.66
N SER A 45 8.60 11.56 -7.33
CA SER A 45 9.59 12.30 -6.55
C SER A 45 10.84 11.50 -6.17
N LEU A 46 10.94 10.24 -6.59
CA LEU A 46 12.15 9.45 -6.37
C LEU A 46 13.29 9.90 -7.32
N PRO A 47 14.57 9.71 -6.93
CA PRO A 47 15.71 9.98 -7.79
C PRO A 47 15.60 9.33 -9.16
N TYR A 48 16.20 9.96 -10.20
CA TYR A 48 16.10 9.47 -11.58
C TYR A 48 16.62 8.04 -11.75
N ALA A 49 17.72 7.70 -11.07
CA ALA A 49 18.32 6.36 -11.12
C ALA A 49 17.46 5.26 -10.48
N THR A 50 16.42 5.61 -9.70
CA THR A 50 15.52 4.62 -9.08
C THR A 50 14.64 3.98 -10.14
N THR A 51 14.81 2.67 -10.35
CA THR A 51 14.10 1.91 -11.39
C THR A 51 12.86 1.20 -10.89
N ASP A 52 12.78 0.97 -9.59
CA ASP A 52 11.69 0.22 -8.97
C ASP A 52 11.45 0.69 -7.52
N SER A 53 10.34 0.24 -6.96
CA SER A 53 10.00 0.44 -5.54
C SER A 53 9.17 -0.74 -5.04
N VAL A 54 9.16 -0.97 -3.73
CA VAL A 54 8.42 -2.09 -3.12
C VAL A 54 7.30 -1.56 -2.24
N VAL A 55 6.09 -2.03 -2.50
CA VAL A 55 4.93 -1.84 -1.62
C VAL A 55 4.75 -3.09 -0.78
N SER A 56 4.62 -2.93 0.53
CA SER A 56 4.33 -4.02 1.46
C SER A 56 2.84 -4.02 1.78
N VAL A 57 2.15 -5.09 1.42
CA VAL A 57 0.74 -5.32 1.73
C VAL A 57 0.68 -6.34 2.88
N ILE A 58 0.08 -5.96 3.99
CA ILE A 58 -0.01 -6.78 5.18
C ILE A 58 -1.35 -7.51 5.18
N ILE A 59 -1.29 -8.82 5.39
CA ILE A 59 -2.44 -9.70 5.57
C ILE A 59 -2.43 -10.15 7.03
N GLU A 60 -3.41 -9.71 7.80
CA GLU A 60 -3.55 -9.99 9.22
C GLU A 60 -4.41 -11.23 9.45
N THR A 61 -4.12 -11.95 10.56
CA THR A 61 -4.96 -13.05 11.03
C THR A 61 -5.94 -12.56 12.08
N ILE A 62 -7.14 -13.12 12.04
CA ILE A 62 -8.19 -12.89 13.03
C ILE A 62 -8.42 -14.18 13.80
N GLY A 63 -8.64 -14.05 15.09
CA GLY A 63 -8.82 -15.18 16.01
C GLY A 63 -7.56 -15.53 16.79
N GLU A 64 -7.49 -16.73 17.29
CA GLU A 64 -6.38 -17.19 18.14
C GLU A 64 -5.09 -17.43 17.35
N LEU A 65 -3.95 -17.34 18.05
CA LEU A 65 -2.66 -17.72 17.50
C LEU A 65 -2.60 -19.24 17.31
N HIS A 66 -2.10 -19.65 16.16
CA HIS A 66 -1.92 -21.04 15.81
C HIS A 66 -0.45 -21.46 15.86
N MET A 67 -0.19 -22.61 16.44
CA MET A 67 1.14 -23.21 16.51
C MET A 67 1.57 -23.85 15.20
N GLU A 68 0.65 -24.02 14.25
CA GLU A 68 0.87 -24.62 12.94
C GLU A 68 0.87 -23.58 11.83
N GLU A 69 1.50 -23.92 10.71
CA GLU A 69 1.48 -23.12 9.49
C GLU A 69 0.08 -23.15 8.87
N ARG A 70 -0.42 -21.98 8.45
CA ARG A 70 -1.75 -21.84 7.85
C ARG A 70 -1.64 -21.33 6.43
N TYR A 71 -2.31 -22.01 5.51
CA TYR A 71 -2.31 -21.67 4.09
C TYR A 71 -3.48 -20.74 3.75
N TYR A 72 -3.24 -19.81 2.83
CA TYR A 72 -4.26 -18.98 2.26
C TYR A 72 -3.95 -18.66 0.80
N LYS A 73 -4.97 -18.21 0.07
CA LYS A 73 -4.85 -17.82 -1.32
C LYS A 73 -5.39 -16.41 -1.53
N LEU A 74 -4.66 -15.65 -2.32
CA LEU A 74 -5.10 -14.36 -2.86
C LEU A 74 -5.47 -14.54 -4.33
N GLN A 75 -6.23 -13.58 -4.87
CA GLN A 75 -6.50 -13.45 -6.28
C GLN A 75 -6.32 -11.99 -6.73
N ILE A 76 -5.99 -11.80 -7.99
CA ILE A 76 -6.06 -10.49 -8.63
C ILE A 76 -7.48 -10.33 -9.16
N ILE A 77 -8.10 -9.17 -8.87
CA ILE A 77 -9.44 -8.85 -9.39
C ILE A 77 -9.24 -8.06 -10.69
N ASP A 78 -9.20 -8.78 -11.82
CA ASP A 78 -8.86 -8.21 -13.13
C ASP A 78 -9.79 -7.07 -13.54
N THR A 79 -11.10 -7.17 -13.24
CA THR A 79 -12.09 -6.13 -13.56
C THR A 79 -11.86 -4.81 -12.82
N ALA A 80 -11.06 -4.82 -11.75
CA ALA A 80 -10.72 -3.65 -10.93
C ALA A 80 -9.21 -3.35 -10.95
N THR A 81 -8.46 -3.95 -11.88
CA THR A 81 -7.01 -3.81 -12.03
C THR A 81 -6.69 -3.20 -13.37
N THR A 82 -5.90 -2.12 -13.38
CA THR A 82 -5.39 -1.49 -14.61
C THR A 82 -3.91 -1.76 -14.82
N ALA A 83 -3.22 -2.21 -13.77
CA ALA A 83 -1.81 -2.57 -13.82
C ALA A 83 -1.61 -3.92 -14.53
N ILE A 84 -0.52 -4.05 -15.28
CA ILE A 84 -0.18 -5.25 -16.07
C ILE A 84 1.03 -5.93 -15.43
N ALA A 85 0.89 -7.22 -15.11
CA ALA A 85 1.98 -8.03 -14.60
C ALA A 85 3.14 -8.13 -15.62
N ASN A 86 4.37 -8.23 -15.15
CA ASN A 86 5.62 -8.19 -15.92
C ASN A 86 5.91 -6.85 -16.61
N LEU A 87 4.96 -5.93 -16.67
CA LEU A 87 5.17 -4.58 -17.18
C LEU A 87 5.26 -3.58 -16.03
N HIS A 88 4.19 -3.45 -15.25
CA HIS A 88 4.08 -2.43 -14.19
C HIS A 88 4.50 -2.96 -12.81
N TYR A 89 4.44 -4.27 -12.60
CA TYR A 89 4.86 -4.93 -11.36
C TYR A 89 5.33 -6.37 -11.64
N ASP A 90 6.17 -6.89 -10.75
CA ASP A 90 6.66 -8.26 -10.85
C ASP A 90 5.55 -9.26 -10.49
N PRO A 91 5.50 -10.46 -11.14
CA PRO A 91 4.50 -11.48 -10.86
C PRO A 91 4.42 -11.84 -9.38
N LEU A 92 3.20 -12.03 -8.89
CA LEU A 92 2.94 -12.30 -7.48
C LEU A 92 2.78 -13.79 -7.19
N ILE A 93 3.32 -14.22 -6.05
CA ILE A 93 3.01 -15.54 -5.47
C ILE A 93 1.74 -15.37 -4.64
N LEU A 94 0.61 -15.86 -5.17
CA LEU A 94 -0.72 -15.68 -4.58
C LEU A 94 -1.11 -16.80 -3.61
N SER A 95 -0.48 -17.99 -3.69
CA SER A 95 -0.60 -19.06 -2.68
C SER A 95 0.46 -18.82 -1.60
N ARG A 96 0.03 -18.57 -0.39
CA ARG A 96 0.88 -18.07 0.68
C ARG A 96 0.65 -18.80 1.99
N THR A 97 1.55 -18.59 2.95
CA THR A 97 1.46 -19.20 4.29
C THR A 97 1.68 -18.16 5.37
N ILE A 98 0.95 -18.32 6.46
CA ILE A 98 1.18 -17.62 7.71
C ILE A 98 1.99 -18.57 8.61
N LYS A 99 3.13 -18.09 9.06
CA LYS A 99 4.04 -18.89 9.91
C LYS A 99 3.40 -19.23 11.26
N PRO A 100 3.86 -20.30 11.93
CA PRO A 100 3.45 -20.59 13.30
C PRO A 100 3.62 -19.38 14.22
N ASN A 101 2.65 -19.12 15.06
CA ASN A 101 2.60 -18.00 16.02
C ASN A 101 2.70 -16.60 15.38
N ALA A 102 2.53 -16.47 14.07
CA ALA A 102 2.49 -15.18 13.41
C ALA A 102 1.06 -14.62 13.36
N THR A 103 0.95 -13.31 13.58
CA THR A 103 -0.31 -12.55 13.48
C THR A 103 -0.55 -11.98 12.08
N HIS A 104 0.44 -12.03 11.21
CA HIS A 104 0.35 -11.50 9.84
C HIS A 104 1.36 -12.14 8.90
N ASP A 105 1.11 -11.96 7.61
CA ASP A 105 2.07 -12.17 6.54
C ASP A 105 2.21 -10.88 5.72
N THR A 106 3.34 -10.69 5.05
CA THR A 106 3.62 -9.51 4.24
C THR A 106 3.87 -9.90 2.79
N LEU A 107 2.96 -9.49 1.90
CA LEU A 107 3.16 -9.57 0.46
C LEU A 107 3.94 -8.35 -0.02
N LYS A 108 5.14 -8.56 -0.55
CA LYS A 108 5.96 -7.51 -1.17
C LYS A 108 5.67 -7.45 -2.65
N ILE A 109 5.25 -6.28 -3.13
CA ILE A 109 4.93 -6.00 -4.53
C ILE A 109 5.98 -5.05 -5.07
N LYS A 110 6.82 -5.53 -5.99
CA LYS A 110 7.82 -4.71 -6.66
C LYS A 110 7.17 -4.03 -7.86
N ILE A 111 7.20 -2.70 -7.87
CA ILE A 111 6.65 -1.83 -8.92
C ILE A 111 7.79 -1.41 -9.85
N ASN A 112 7.61 -1.61 -11.15
CA ASN A 112 8.58 -1.26 -12.19
C ASN A 112 8.34 0.18 -12.66
N ARG A 113 9.05 1.13 -12.07
CA ARG A 113 8.85 2.58 -12.32
C ARG A 113 9.03 2.96 -13.78
N ARG A 114 10.03 2.40 -14.48
CA ARG A 114 10.37 2.79 -15.87
C ARG A 114 9.27 2.49 -16.89
N SER A 115 8.35 1.62 -16.57
CA SER A 115 7.21 1.27 -17.43
C SER A 115 5.94 2.05 -17.11
N LEU A 116 6.00 2.96 -16.10
CA LEU A 116 4.86 3.79 -15.74
C LEU A 116 4.84 5.05 -16.59
N ASP A 117 3.67 5.39 -17.09
CA ASP A 117 3.38 6.68 -17.71
C ASP A 117 3.37 7.79 -16.65
N ASP A 118 3.87 8.98 -17.01
CA ASP A 118 4.03 10.10 -16.08
C ASP A 118 2.71 10.78 -15.69
N HIS A 119 1.62 10.45 -16.37
CA HIS A 119 0.31 11.07 -16.17
C HIS A 119 -0.72 10.11 -15.58
N SER A 120 -0.48 8.81 -15.67
CA SER A 120 -1.43 7.76 -15.27
C SER A 120 -1.24 7.31 -13.84
N THR A 121 -2.34 6.89 -13.21
CA THR A 121 -2.32 6.13 -11.96
C THR A 121 -2.80 4.72 -12.25
N TYR A 122 -1.99 3.76 -11.87
CA TYR A 122 -2.27 2.34 -12.02
C TYR A 122 -2.84 1.77 -10.74
N THR A 123 -3.74 0.82 -10.89
CA THR A 123 -4.39 0.11 -9.78
C THR A 123 -4.12 -1.38 -9.93
N LEU A 124 -3.63 -2.00 -8.87
CA LEU A 124 -3.62 -3.44 -8.69
C LEU A 124 -4.58 -3.78 -7.55
N THR A 125 -5.60 -4.59 -7.83
CA THR A 125 -6.61 -4.96 -6.84
C THR A 125 -6.44 -6.43 -6.47
N LEU A 126 -6.21 -6.67 -5.19
CA LEU A 126 -6.09 -7.99 -4.59
C LEU A 126 -7.35 -8.32 -3.78
N GLY A 127 -7.77 -9.55 -3.83
CA GLY A 127 -8.83 -10.10 -2.98
C GLY A 127 -8.39 -11.42 -2.34
N ILE A 128 -9.08 -11.83 -1.29
CA ILE A 128 -8.96 -13.19 -0.76
C ILE A 128 -9.70 -14.11 -1.72
N ASP A 129 -9.03 -15.16 -2.19
CA ASP A 129 -9.63 -16.12 -3.15
C ASP A 129 -10.76 -16.89 -2.46
N PRO A 130 -11.94 -17.07 -3.10
CA PRO A 130 -13.06 -17.84 -2.54
C PRO A 130 -12.71 -19.29 -2.20
N SER A 131 -11.69 -19.88 -2.85
CA SER A 131 -11.19 -21.22 -2.56
C SER A 131 -10.13 -21.26 -1.43
N SER A 132 -9.80 -20.11 -0.84
CA SER A 132 -8.81 -20.03 0.24
C SER A 132 -9.30 -20.79 1.47
N PRO A 133 -8.45 -21.60 2.13
CA PRO A 133 -8.79 -22.25 3.40
C PRO A 133 -9.14 -21.25 4.51
N LEU A 134 -8.47 -20.10 4.54
CA LEU A 134 -8.78 -18.97 5.42
C LEU A 134 -9.62 -17.97 4.66
N GLN A 135 -10.81 -17.66 5.15
CA GLN A 135 -11.76 -16.74 4.55
C GLN A 135 -11.70 -15.34 5.20
N PRO A 136 -12.22 -14.30 4.55
CA PRO A 136 -12.25 -12.98 5.12
C PRO A 136 -13.27 -12.89 6.27
N GLU A 137 -12.82 -12.50 7.46
CA GLU A 137 -13.71 -12.24 8.60
C GLU A 137 -14.16 -10.76 8.67
N ILE A 138 -13.39 -9.83 8.11
CA ILE A 138 -13.75 -8.40 8.01
C ILE A 138 -14.05 -8.07 6.57
N MET A 139 -15.33 -7.88 6.26
CA MET A 139 -15.80 -7.70 4.88
C MET A 139 -15.30 -6.42 4.20
N GLU A 140 -15.07 -5.34 4.97
CA GLU A 140 -14.49 -4.11 4.46
C GLU A 140 -13.02 -4.29 4.03
N HIS A 141 -12.32 -5.24 4.65
CA HIS A 141 -10.90 -5.53 4.41
C HIS A 141 -10.67 -6.83 3.62
N LYS A 142 -11.67 -7.32 2.91
CA LYS A 142 -11.51 -8.50 2.02
C LYS A 142 -10.81 -8.19 0.70
N ILE A 143 -10.66 -6.90 0.38
CA ILE A 143 -10.05 -6.39 -0.84
C ILE A 143 -9.02 -5.32 -0.46
N ALA A 144 -7.86 -5.34 -1.12
CA ALA A 144 -6.86 -4.29 -1.05
C ALA A 144 -6.59 -3.71 -2.44
N LYS A 145 -6.66 -2.38 -2.57
CA LYS A 145 -6.27 -1.63 -3.77
C LYS A 145 -4.89 -1.03 -3.58
N ILE A 146 -4.00 -1.32 -4.49
CA ILE A 146 -2.66 -0.75 -4.52
C ILE A 146 -2.63 0.25 -5.67
N LEU A 147 -2.57 1.55 -5.33
CA LEU A 147 -2.51 2.66 -6.26
C LEU A 147 -1.06 3.13 -6.40
N PHE A 148 -0.56 3.22 -7.60
CA PHE A 148 0.80 3.69 -7.84
C PHE A 148 0.92 4.47 -9.14
N ASN A 149 1.82 5.44 -9.16
CA ASN A 149 2.08 6.31 -10.31
C ASN A 149 3.52 6.83 -10.31
N ASN A 150 3.93 7.43 -11.44
CA ASN A 150 5.20 8.14 -11.58
C ASN A 150 4.99 9.66 -11.71
N ARG A 151 3.88 10.19 -11.20
CA ARG A 151 3.53 11.61 -11.34
C ARG A 151 4.42 12.48 -10.46
N LEU A 152 4.89 13.55 -11.06
CA LEU A 152 5.58 14.64 -10.38
C LEU A 152 5.08 15.95 -10.99
N ASP A 153 4.33 16.70 -10.20
CA ASP A 153 3.71 17.94 -10.66
C ASP A 153 4.77 18.98 -11.01
N ILE A 154 4.41 19.82 -11.99
CA ILE A 154 5.27 20.93 -12.41
C ILE A 154 5.43 21.89 -11.24
N PRO A 155 6.66 22.13 -10.75
CA PRO A 155 6.86 23.12 -9.69
C PRO A 155 6.44 24.52 -10.16
N SER A 156 5.73 25.25 -9.31
CA SER A 156 5.23 26.59 -9.64
C SER A 156 6.32 27.63 -10.00
N TRP A 157 7.57 27.36 -9.59
CA TRP A 157 8.73 28.18 -9.93
C TRP A 157 9.33 27.85 -11.31
N TRP A 158 8.96 26.73 -11.96
CA TRP A 158 9.59 26.26 -13.21
C TRP A 158 9.58 27.32 -14.32
N THR A 159 8.47 28.01 -14.51
CA THR A 159 8.32 29.05 -15.53
C THR A 159 9.30 30.22 -15.35
N SER A 160 9.69 30.54 -14.10
CA SER A 160 10.66 31.62 -13.80
C SER A 160 12.09 31.30 -14.24
N VAL A 161 12.37 30.06 -14.60
CA VAL A 161 13.67 29.57 -15.06
C VAL A 161 13.60 28.84 -16.41
N ALA A 162 12.48 28.95 -17.09
CA ALA A 162 12.27 28.32 -18.40
C ALA A 162 13.29 28.77 -19.46
N TYR A 163 13.91 29.94 -19.30
CA TYR A 163 15.03 30.39 -20.15
C TYR A 163 16.17 29.35 -20.16
N TRP A 164 16.52 28.78 -19.00
CA TRP A 164 17.58 27.76 -18.89
C TRP A 164 17.05 26.33 -19.04
N LEU A 165 15.88 26.04 -18.45
CA LEU A 165 15.37 24.69 -18.36
C LEU A 165 14.52 24.27 -19.56
N GLY A 166 13.95 25.24 -20.29
CA GLY A 166 12.95 24.98 -21.33
C GLY A 166 11.63 24.47 -20.74
N GLU A 167 10.88 23.78 -21.58
CA GLU A 167 9.65 23.11 -21.15
C GLU A 167 9.90 22.10 -20.04
N TYR A 168 8.88 21.94 -19.18
CA TYR A 168 8.95 20.94 -18.13
C TYR A 168 9.11 19.55 -18.72
N ASN A 169 10.03 18.81 -18.15
CA ASN A 169 10.21 17.40 -18.41
C ASN A 169 10.49 16.71 -17.05
N ILE A 170 9.73 15.70 -16.74
CA ILE A 170 9.82 15.00 -15.46
C ILE A 170 11.23 14.46 -15.20
N LYS A 171 11.92 13.95 -16.22
CA LYS A 171 13.28 13.41 -16.11
C LYS A 171 14.28 14.49 -15.65
N LYS A 172 14.14 15.75 -16.13
CA LYS A 172 14.97 16.86 -15.68
C LYS A 172 14.83 17.07 -14.18
N TYR A 173 13.60 17.08 -13.67
CA TYR A 173 13.35 17.35 -12.28
C TYR A 173 13.70 16.14 -11.40
N GLN A 174 13.47 14.93 -11.84
CA GLN A 174 13.90 13.70 -11.14
C GLN A 174 15.43 13.62 -11.05
N LYS A 175 16.16 14.00 -12.09
CA LYS A 175 17.63 14.07 -12.07
C LYS A 175 18.15 15.17 -11.16
N PHE A 176 17.45 16.31 -11.12
CA PHE A 176 17.72 17.34 -10.12
C PHE A 176 17.52 16.79 -8.69
N ILE A 177 16.41 16.09 -8.41
CA ILE A 177 16.16 15.47 -7.11
C ILE A 177 17.26 14.46 -6.76
N GLU A 178 17.76 13.70 -7.74
CA GLU A 178 18.89 12.77 -7.53
C GLU A 178 20.15 13.49 -7.04
N TYR A 179 20.46 14.66 -7.59
CA TYR A 179 21.67 15.41 -7.22
C TYR A 179 21.50 16.25 -5.95
N TYR A 180 20.28 16.75 -5.70
CA TYR A 180 19.99 17.61 -4.56
C TYR A 180 19.49 16.83 -3.34
N GLY A 181 18.75 15.73 -3.55
CA GLY A 181 18.20 14.87 -2.52
C GLY A 181 16.67 14.97 -2.32
N ASN A 182 16.05 16.12 -2.64
CA ASN A 182 14.62 16.35 -2.39
C ASN A 182 13.98 17.27 -3.44
N PRO A 183 12.64 17.20 -3.63
CA PRO A 183 11.89 18.24 -4.33
C PRO A 183 12.02 19.60 -3.61
N VAL A 184 11.98 20.69 -4.37
CA VAL A 184 12.16 22.07 -3.88
C VAL A 184 10.84 22.83 -3.97
N ARG A 185 10.42 23.48 -2.86
CA ARG A 185 9.27 24.38 -2.84
C ARG A 185 9.63 25.73 -3.40
N LYS A 186 8.60 26.52 -3.78
CA LYS A 186 8.76 27.84 -4.43
C LYS A 186 9.65 28.78 -3.60
N GLU A 187 9.35 28.94 -2.33
CA GLU A 187 10.05 29.85 -1.43
C GLU A 187 11.54 29.48 -1.30
N GLN A 188 11.84 28.20 -1.18
CA GLN A 188 13.22 27.69 -1.13
C GLN A 188 13.96 27.97 -2.45
N PHE A 189 13.23 27.82 -3.58
CA PHE A 189 13.82 28.04 -4.90
C PHE A 189 14.14 29.52 -5.12
N GLU A 190 13.25 30.43 -4.77
CA GLU A 190 13.43 31.87 -4.89
C GLU A 190 14.64 32.38 -4.09
N ASP A 191 14.80 31.89 -2.86
CA ASP A 191 15.92 32.27 -1.96
C ASP A 191 17.29 31.81 -2.50
N ARG A 192 17.34 30.67 -3.17
CA ARG A 192 18.60 30.01 -3.57
C ARG A 192 18.65 29.69 -5.07
N LYS A 193 17.99 30.49 -5.89
CA LYS A 193 17.80 30.27 -7.33
C LYS A 193 19.09 29.88 -8.07
N TYR A 194 20.16 30.64 -7.89
CA TYR A 194 21.41 30.39 -8.63
C TYR A 194 22.12 29.13 -8.16
N GLU A 195 21.97 28.75 -6.91
CA GLU A 195 22.48 27.48 -6.39
C GLU A 195 21.79 26.30 -7.05
N TYR A 196 20.45 26.34 -7.15
CA TYR A 196 19.68 25.30 -7.83
C TYR A 196 19.95 25.28 -9.34
N LEU A 197 20.17 26.42 -9.96
CA LEU A 197 20.55 26.49 -11.38
C LEU A 197 21.93 25.84 -11.64
N ARG A 198 22.90 25.92 -10.72
CA ARG A 198 24.17 25.17 -10.82
C ARG A 198 23.94 23.66 -10.81
N ILE A 199 22.98 23.19 -10.01
CA ILE A 199 22.62 21.78 -10.01
C ILE A 199 21.95 21.42 -11.35
N PHE A 200 21.03 22.25 -11.87
CA PHE A 200 20.42 22.03 -13.18
C PHE A 200 21.42 22.08 -14.33
N LYS A 201 22.49 22.85 -14.23
CA LYS A 201 23.60 22.81 -15.20
C LYS A 201 24.24 21.41 -15.26
N ARG A 202 24.47 20.79 -14.12
CA ARG A 202 24.93 19.40 -14.05
C ARG A 202 23.90 18.41 -14.60
N VAL A 203 22.61 18.67 -14.38
CA VAL A 203 21.52 17.88 -14.98
C VAL A 203 21.57 17.99 -16.52
N LYS A 204 21.77 19.20 -17.06
CA LYS A 204 21.97 19.41 -18.50
C LYS A 204 23.17 18.62 -19.02
N GLU A 205 24.32 18.77 -18.38
CA GLU A 205 25.55 18.03 -18.72
C GLU A 205 25.34 16.52 -18.77
N TYR A 206 24.57 15.97 -17.82
CA TYR A 206 24.19 14.55 -17.84
C TYR A 206 23.39 14.19 -19.09
N PHE A 207 22.35 14.94 -19.43
CA PHE A 207 21.51 14.62 -20.60
C PHE A 207 22.18 14.95 -21.93
N ASP A 208 23.14 15.87 -21.97
CA ASP A 208 23.93 16.15 -23.16
C ASP A 208 24.79 14.94 -23.58
N ILE A 209 25.25 14.14 -22.62
CA ILE A 209 26.02 12.90 -22.88
C ILE A 209 25.12 11.65 -22.94
N HIS A 210 23.81 11.80 -22.69
CA HIS A 210 22.79 10.74 -22.79
C HIS A 210 21.63 11.15 -23.72
N PRO A 211 21.90 11.41 -25.01
CA PRO A 211 20.88 11.87 -25.97
C PRO A 211 19.77 10.85 -26.20
N GLU A 212 20.01 9.57 -25.95
CA GLU A 212 19.04 8.48 -26.02
C GLU A 212 17.85 8.65 -25.06
N GLU A 213 18.03 9.45 -24.01
CA GLU A 213 16.96 9.76 -23.05
C GLU A 213 15.91 10.75 -23.58
N GLY A 214 16.20 11.42 -24.72
CA GLY A 214 15.28 12.33 -25.39
C GLY A 214 14.98 13.62 -24.62
N VAL A 215 15.88 14.03 -23.70
CA VAL A 215 15.72 15.23 -22.87
C VAL A 215 16.52 16.37 -23.50
N ILE A 216 15.83 17.49 -23.83
CA ILE A 216 16.43 18.64 -24.51
C ILE A 216 16.40 19.86 -23.59
N PHE A 217 17.52 20.57 -23.50
CA PHE A 217 17.65 21.87 -22.86
C PHE A 217 17.80 22.98 -23.92
N PRO A 218 17.38 24.22 -23.62
CA PRO A 218 17.66 25.34 -24.48
C PRO A 218 19.17 25.57 -24.67
N ASN A 219 19.55 25.95 -25.89
CA ASN A 219 20.93 26.31 -26.18
C ASN A 219 21.20 27.78 -25.77
N VAL A 220 21.39 27.99 -24.47
CA VAL A 220 21.62 29.30 -23.85
C VAL A 220 22.86 29.28 -22.99
N THR A 221 23.39 30.44 -22.67
CA THR A 221 24.54 30.57 -21.77
C THR A 221 24.11 30.39 -20.32
N TRP A 222 24.87 29.60 -19.58
CA TRP A 222 24.66 29.32 -18.16
C TRP A 222 25.69 30.08 -17.31
N GLU A 223 25.45 31.37 -17.12
CA GLU A 223 26.26 32.23 -16.23
C GLU A 223 25.76 32.07 -14.76
N VAL A 224 25.98 30.89 -14.17
CA VAL A 224 25.47 30.54 -12.85
C VAL A 224 26.53 29.86 -11.97
#